data_858819a3bc1a3e4348f69a61e0117fa1
#
_entry.id   858819a3bc1a3e4348f69a61e0117fa1
#
_cell.length_a   1.000
_cell.length_b   1.000
_cell.length_c   1.000
_cell.angle_alpha   90.00
_cell.angle_beta   90.00
_cell.angle_gamma   90.00
#
_symmetry.space_group_name_H-M   'P 1'
#
loop_
_entity.id
_entity.type
_entity.pdbx_description
1 polymer ?
#
loop_
_entity_poly.entity_id
_entity_poly.type
_entity_poly.pdbx_seq_one_letter_code
_entity_poly.pdbx_strand_id
1 'polypeptide(L)'
;MKTARLILMLLLALMVSVQAGAQDEDTVADTLQTVETPSDELQVQVKGFLDTYHAARTEGKGDWMTSRTRARGELTLEKGGARLFVSMNAIYNALLKEQTGITLREAYLSYAKGDVDLRAGRQIIIWGVADALRLTDQISPMDYTEFLAQDYDDIRTPVNAFRLRLVRQAFNVELVCIPVSDFFILPTDERNPWAARIDAPMPYTFDLDSRKPQTRLRNVEFGGRLSVNLSGIDFSFCGLQTWNKMPAFSYTVDPSGTSMTVVGHYRRLTMLGADVSLPVGRFVYRGELAANLNEAQHAEFGHEVQGRNVFNALLGLDWYAGNDWTLSAQYAHKHVGGSLAGLSVLRNTGVATVRVSKELFRNTLALSSFAYVDVTHGGVFNRFSCKYDLNDQISFTAGYDYFHANAGVFAMYSRNSEVWVKLRYGF
;
A
#
# COMPACT_ATOMS: atom_id res chain seq x y z
N MET A 1 22.52 -21.51 -9.25
CA MET A 1 23.05 -21.09 -10.56
C MET A 1 22.17 -21.49 -11.75
N LYS A 2 21.56 -22.66 -11.83
CA LYS A 2 20.69 -23.05 -12.96
C LYS A 2 19.38 -22.26 -13.03
N THR A 3 18.74 -21.98 -11.91
CA THR A 3 17.49 -21.18 -11.82
C THR A 3 17.70 -19.71 -12.21
N ALA A 4 18.81 -19.10 -11.80
CA ALA A 4 19.13 -17.72 -12.18
C ALA A 4 19.40 -17.57 -13.69
N ARG A 5 20.00 -18.59 -14.34
CA ARG A 5 20.20 -18.62 -15.80
C ARG A 5 18.89 -18.81 -16.55
N LEU A 6 17.94 -19.60 -16.02
CA LEU A 6 16.63 -19.81 -16.63
C LEU A 6 15.78 -18.53 -16.57
N ILE A 7 15.82 -17.83 -15.45
CA ILE A 7 15.13 -16.52 -15.27
C ILE A 7 15.73 -15.47 -16.22
N LEU A 8 17.06 -15.43 -16.36
CA LEU A 8 17.74 -14.51 -17.28
C LEU A 8 17.44 -14.84 -18.74
N MET A 9 17.34 -16.13 -19.12
CA MET A 9 16.95 -16.55 -20.48
C MET A 9 15.47 -16.27 -20.79
N LEU A 10 14.55 -16.42 -19.82
CA LEU A 10 13.16 -16.02 -19.96
C LEU A 10 13.01 -14.52 -20.11
N LEU A 11 13.80 -13.74 -19.38
CA LEU A 11 13.85 -12.27 -19.49
C LEU A 11 14.39 -11.81 -20.85
N LEU A 12 15.42 -12.49 -21.39
CA LEU A 12 15.97 -12.22 -22.72
C LEU A 12 15.00 -12.63 -23.86
N ALA A 13 14.24 -13.71 -23.69
CA ALA A 13 13.26 -14.16 -24.69
C ALA A 13 12.04 -13.20 -24.78
N LEU A 14 11.66 -12.56 -23.65
CA LEU A 14 10.63 -11.50 -23.65
C LEU A 14 11.08 -10.20 -24.33
N MET A 15 12.37 -9.90 -24.34
CA MET A 15 12.91 -8.68 -24.97
C MET A 15 12.92 -8.70 -26.52
N VAL A 16 12.77 -9.85 -27.16
CA VAL A 16 12.95 -9.99 -28.61
C VAL A 16 11.68 -9.77 -29.44
N SER A 17 10.49 -9.63 -28.81
CA SER A 17 9.22 -9.67 -29.57
C SER A 17 8.28 -8.46 -29.42
N VAL A 18 8.67 -7.33 -28.87
CA VAL A 18 7.73 -6.19 -28.70
C VAL A 18 8.33 -4.87 -29.18
N GLN A 19 7.98 -4.46 -30.39
CA GLN A 19 7.92 -3.06 -30.79
C GLN A 19 6.50 -2.56 -30.56
N ALA A 20 6.26 -1.83 -29.47
CA ALA A 20 5.04 -1.04 -29.29
C ALA A 20 5.29 0.09 -28.28
N GLY A 21 4.75 1.26 -28.58
CA GLY A 21 5.03 2.53 -27.97
C GLY A 21 4.77 2.62 -26.47
N ALA A 22 5.64 3.33 -25.82
CA ALA A 22 5.55 3.68 -24.40
C ALA A 22 4.66 4.92 -24.21
N GLN A 23 3.74 4.83 -23.25
CA GLN A 23 3.11 6.00 -22.63
C GLN A 23 3.25 5.85 -21.12
N ASP A 24 3.67 6.93 -20.47
CA ASP A 24 3.81 7.05 -19.03
C ASP A 24 2.45 6.94 -18.34
N GLU A 25 2.34 6.03 -17.38
CA GLU A 25 1.27 6.02 -16.38
C GLU A 25 1.90 6.02 -14.98
N ASP A 26 2.22 7.20 -14.48
CA ASP A 26 2.38 7.47 -13.06
C ASP A 26 1.11 8.15 -12.55
N THR A 27 0.07 7.39 -12.34
CA THR A 27 -1.01 7.67 -11.36
C THR A 27 -2.02 6.54 -11.43
N VAL A 28 -2.22 5.82 -10.32
CA VAL A 28 -3.44 5.06 -10.10
C VAL A 28 -4.55 6.08 -9.77
N ALA A 29 -4.90 6.88 -10.76
CA ALA A 29 -6.21 7.47 -10.80
C ALA A 29 -7.10 6.38 -11.41
N ASP A 30 -8.09 5.90 -10.65
CA ASP A 30 -9.24 5.18 -11.18
C ASP A 30 -10.07 6.19 -12.01
N THR A 31 -9.38 6.76 -13.01
CA THR A 31 -9.92 7.75 -13.94
C THR A 31 -11.07 7.08 -14.65
N LEU A 32 -12.21 7.72 -14.62
CA LEU A 32 -13.36 7.49 -15.48
C LEU A 32 -12.85 7.11 -16.87
N GLN A 33 -12.78 5.80 -17.16
CA GLN A 33 -12.53 5.35 -18.51
C GLN A 33 -13.67 5.95 -19.34
N THR A 34 -13.32 6.88 -20.22
CA THR A 34 -14.20 7.26 -21.33
C THR A 34 -14.68 5.96 -21.93
N VAL A 35 -15.99 5.78 -22.00
CA VAL A 35 -16.65 4.63 -22.62
C VAL A 35 -16.27 4.66 -24.10
N GLU A 36 -15.10 4.15 -24.44
CA GLU A 36 -14.77 3.79 -25.82
C GLU A 36 -15.74 2.69 -26.22
N THR A 37 -16.32 2.80 -27.39
CA THR A 37 -17.23 1.78 -27.92
C THR A 37 -16.46 0.45 -27.94
N PRO A 38 -16.92 -0.61 -27.24
CA PRO A 38 -16.17 -1.85 -27.16
C PRO A 38 -15.87 -2.38 -28.56
N SER A 39 -14.60 -2.59 -28.87
CA SER A 39 -14.19 -3.19 -30.13
C SER A 39 -14.59 -4.67 -30.13
N ASP A 40 -15.22 -5.13 -31.22
CA ASP A 40 -15.52 -6.57 -31.43
C ASP A 40 -14.27 -7.37 -31.80
N GLU A 41 -13.15 -6.71 -32.06
CA GLU A 41 -11.86 -7.35 -32.31
C GLU A 41 -11.09 -7.56 -31.01
N LEU A 42 -10.37 -8.68 -30.92
CA LEU A 42 -9.51 -8.95 -29.79
C LEU A 42 -8.33 -7.98 -29.78
N GLN A 43 -8.27 -7.14 -28.73
CA GLN A 43 -7.13 -6.28 -28.47
C GLN A 43 -6.21 -6.98 -27.45
N VAL A 44 -4.92 -6.97 -27.73
CA VAL A 44 -3.88 -7.54 -26.87
C VAL A 44 -2.88 -6.45 -26.55
N GLN A 45 -2.71 -6.16 -25.27
CA GLN A 45 -1.71 -5.21 -24.79
C GLN A 45 -0.75 -5.93 -23.84
N VAL A 46 0.55 -5.75 -24.06
CA VAL A 46 1.62 -6.23 -23.18
C VAL A 46 2.43 -5.02 -22.76
N LYS A 47 2.55 -4.81 -21.45
CA LYS A 47 3.40 -3.78 -20.85
C LYS A 47 4.28 -4.43 -19.80
N GLY A 48 5.33 -3.74 -19.40
CA GLY A 48 6.16 -4.22 -18.31
C GLY A 48 7.36 -3.35 -18.04
N PHE A 49 8.13 -3.77 -17.06
CA PHE A 49 9.41 -3.14 -16.75
C PHE A 49 10.40 -4.12 -16.15
N LEU A 50 11.65 -3.78 -16.27
CA LEU A 50 12.76 -4.35 -15.51
C LEU A 50 13.35 -3.26 -14.63
N ASP A 51 13.38 -3.46 -13.31
CA ASP A 51 14.06 -2.55 -12.41
C ASP A 51 15.11 -3.25 -11.55
N THR A 52 16.13 -2.48 -11.14
CA THR A 52 17.05 -2.89 -10.10
C THR A 52 17.08 -1.80 -9.04
N TYR A 53 17.02 -2.21 -7.77
CA TYR A 53 16.97 -1.33 -6.60
C TYR A 53 18.02 -1.77 -5.59
N HIS A 54 18.87 -0.83 -5.19
CA HIS A 54 19.92 -1.07 -4.23
C HIS A 54 19.93 0.03 -3.18
N ALA A 55 19.94 -0.36 -1.92
CA ALA A 55 19.97 0.55 -0.78
C ALA A 55 21.04 0.14 0.22
N ALA A 56 21.75 1.12 0.76
CA ALA A 56 22.78 0.91 1.78
C ALA A 56 22.53 1.85 2.97
N ARG A 57 22.68 1.30 4.18
CA ARG A 57 22.54 2.05 5.42
C ARG A 57 23.60 3.13 5.51
N THR A 58 23.21 4.32 5.96
CA THR A 58 24.15 5.45 6.16
C THR A 58 24.74 5.48 7.57
N GLU A 59 24.16 4.76 8.50
CA GLU A 59 24.64 4.65 9.87
C GLU A 59 25.37 3.31 10.13
N GLY A 60 26.32 3.30 11.03
CA GLY A 60 27.05 2.09 11.41
C GLY A 60 28.04 1.61 10.36
N LYS A 61 27.91 0.36 9.88
CA LYS A 61 28.88 -0.27 8.97
C LYS A 61 28.60 -0.07 7.48
N GLY A 62 27.52 0.63 7.12
CA GLY A 62 27.13 0.80 5.72
C GLY A 62 26.67 -0.50 5.06
N ASP A 63 25.99 -1.37 5.82
CA ASP A 63 25.48 -2.65 5.33
C ASP A 63 24.34 -2.44 4.32
N TRP A 64 24.17 -3.42 3.45
CA TRP A 64 23.08 -3.43 2.48
C TRP A 64 21.73 -3.57 3.17
N MET A 65 20.80 -2.67 2.83
CA MET A 65 19.41 -2.68 3.30
C MET A 65 18.50 -3.42 2.32
N THR A 66 18.73 -3.21 1.03
CA THR A 66 18.01 -3.87 -0.06
C THR A 66 18.94 -4.06 -1.25
N SER A 67 18.84 -5.20 -1.92
CA SER A 67 19.50 -5.45 -3.21
C SER A 67 18.61 -6.38 -4.03
N ARG A 68 17.83 -5.79 -4.94
CA ARG A 68 16.76 -6.48 -5.66
C ARG A 68 16.77 -6.12 -7.14
N THR A 69 16.54 -7.13 -7.99
CA THR A 69 16.18 -6.95 -9.40
C THR A 69 14.81 -7.56 -9.63
N ARG A 70 13.92 -6.83 -10.31
CA ARG A 70 12.54 -7.23 -10.55
C ARG A 70 12.18 -6.99 -12.00
N ALA A 71 11.51 -7.97 -12.62
CA ALA A 71 10.76 -7.80 -13.84
C ALA A 71 9.27 -7.89 -13.51
N ARG A 72 8.48 -6.94 -14.02
CA ARG A 72 7.01 -7.02 -14.02
C ARG A 72 6.53 -7.13 -15.46
N GLY A 73 5.65 -8.09 -15.72
CA GLY A 73 4.94 -8.23 -16.99
C GLY A 73 3.44 -8.13 -16.74
N GLU A 74 2.74 -7.39 -17.60
CA GLU A 74 1.31 -7.15 -17.55
C GLU A 74 0.70 -7.48 -18.91
N LEU A 75 -0.31 -8.33 -18.92
CA LEU A 75 -1.09 -8.72 -20.10
C LEU A 75 -2.52 -8.24 -19.92
N THR A 76 -3.00 -7.48 -20.88
CA THR A 76 -4.41 -7.13 -21.03
C THR A 76 -4.96 -7.71 -22.31
N LEU A 77 -6.07 -8.46 -22.21
CA LEU A 77 -6.84 -8.95 -23.35
C LEU A 77 -8.24 -8.35 -23.27
N GLU A 78 -8.68 -7.66 -24.31
CA GLU A 78 -9.99 -7.01 -24.35
C GLU A 78 -10.78 -7.40 -25.60
N LYS A 79 -12.07 -7.69 -25.44
CA LYS A 79 -13.02 -7.95 -26.53
C LYS A 79 -14.46 -7.73 -26.06
N GLY A 80 -15.24 -6.91 -26.79
CA GLY A 80 -16.67 -6.79 -26.57
C GLY A 80 -17.10 -6.40 -25.14
N GLY A 81 -16.31 -5.57 -24.45
CA GLY A 81 -16.54 -5.18 -23.06
C GLY A 81 -16.00 -6.16 -22.01
N ALA A 82 -15.51 -7.34 -22.41
CA ALA A 82 -14.81 -8.26 -21.54
C ALA A 82 -13.30 -7.95 -21.53
N ARG A 83 -12.67 -7.94 -20.35
CA ARG A 83 -11.23 -7.70 -20.16
C ARG A 83 -10.66 -8.75 -19.22
N LEU A 84 -9.59 -9.40 -19.64
CA LEU A 84 -8.71 -10.18 -18.78
C LEU A 84 -7.44 -9.38 -18.52
N PHE A 85 -7.09 -9.20 -17.26
CA PHE A 85 -5.84 -8.58 -16.84
C PHE A 85 -5.03 -9.54 -16.00
N VAL A 86 -3.72 -9.63 -16.26
CA VAL A 86 -2.77 -10.44 -15.49
C VAL A 86 -1.50 -9.63 -15.31
N SER A 87 -1.04 -9.46 -14.06
CA SER A 87 0.23 -8.83 -13.69
C SER A 87 1.06 -9.78 -12.83
N MET A 88 2.31 -10.02 -13.21
CA MET A 88 3.24 -10.92 -12.55
C MET A 88 4.58 -10.25 -12.29
N ASN A 89 5.18 -10.55 -11.14
CA ASN A 89 6.54 -10.16 -10.81
C ASN A 89 7.46 -11.38 -10.85
N ALA A 90 8.65 -11.23 -11.44
CA ALA A 90 9.79 -12.11 -11.25
C ALA A 90 10.85 -11.32 -10.46
N ILE A 91 11.21 -11.77 -9.26
CA ILE A 91 12.07 -11.08 -8.31
C ILE A 91 13.32 -11.91 -8.04
N TYR A 92 14.47 -11.27 -8.09
CA TYR A 92 15.71 -11.76 -7.52
C TYR A 92 16.12 -10.84 -6.36
N ASN A 93 16.17 -11.35 -5.13
CA ASN A 93 16.61 -10.63 -3.96
C ASN A 93 17.94 -11.24 -3.45
N ALA A 94 18.99 -10.44 -3.43
CA ALA A 94 20.32 -10.90 -3.06
C ALA A 94 20.49 -11.07 -1.53
N LEU A 95 19.69 -10.35 -0.73
CA LEU A 95 19.75 -10.39 0.74
C LEU A 95 18.77 -11.44 1.29
N LEU A 96 17.53 -11.40 0.85
CA LEU A 96 16.44 -12.27 1.31
C LEU A 96 16.10 -13.27 0.20
N LYS A 97 16.84 -14.38 0.16
CA LYS A 97 16.71 -15.38 -0.91
C LYS A 97 15.33 -16.00 -1.00
N GLU A 98 14.61 -16.09 0.10
CA GLU A 98 13.22 -16.56 0.20
C GLU A 98 12.23 -15.67 -0.57
N GLN A 99 12.58 -14.43 -0.84
CA GLN A 99 11.79 -13.51 -1.67
C GLN A 99 12.12 -13.64 -3.17
N THR A 100 13.12 -14.47 -3.53
CA THR A 100 13.45 -14.73 -4.93
C THR A 100 12.43 -15.69 -5.52
N GLY A 101 11.76 -15.29 -6.59
CA GLY A 101 10.78 -16.16 -7.25
C GLY A 101 9.85 -15.39 -8.20
N ILE A 102 8.80 -16.08 -8.63
CA ILE A 102 7.74 -15.51 -9.46
C ILE A 102 6.47 -15.40 -8.60
N THR A 103 5.84 -14.23 -8.60
CA THR A 103 4.63 -13.96 -7.84
C THR A 103 3.54 -13.39 -8.75
N LEU A 104 2.30 -13.86 -8.55
CA LEU A 104 1.12 -13.28 -9.18
C LEU A 104 0.73 -12.04 -8.40
N ARG A 105 0.83 -10.86 -9.04
CA ARG A 105 0.37 -9.61 -8.43
C ARG A 105 -1.14 -9.48 -8.58
N GLU A 106 -1.64 -9.40 -9.80
CA GLU A 106 -3.07 -9.31 -10.06
C GLU A 106 -3.48 -10.28 -11.18
N ALA A 107 -4.68 -10.82 -11.09
CA ALA A 107 -5.32 -11.60 -12.15
C ALA A 107 -6.83 -11.53 -11.99
N TYR A 108 -7.50 -10.81 -12.87
CA TYR A 108 -8.95 -10.67 -12.83
C TYR A 108 -9.59 -10.64 -14.21
N LEU A 109 -10.83 -11.08 -14.25
CA LEU A 109 -11.73 -10.90 -15.38
C LEU A 109 -12.69 -9.76 -15.04
N SER A 110 -12.89 -8.82 -15.96
CA SER A 110 -13.92 -7.80 -15.85
C SER A 110 -14.82 -7.80 -17.08
N TYR A 111 -16.06 -7.33 -16.87
CA TYR A 111 -17.03 -7.15 -17.93
C TYR A 111 -17.79 -5.85 -17.71
N ALA A 112 -17.68 -4.93 -18.65
CA ALA A 112 -18.38 -3.65 -18.62
C ALA A 112 -19.41 -3.57 -19.74
N LYS A 113 -20.66 -3.20 -19.39
CA LYS A 113 -21.73 -2.96 -20.35
C LYS A 113 -22.68 -1.88 -19.86
N GLY A 114 -22.80 -0.80 -20.63
CA GLY A 114 -23.56 0.37 -20.21
C GLY A 114 -22.98 0.94 -18.92
N ASP A 115 -23.82 1.07 -17.90
CA ASP A 115 -23.42 1.64 -16.60
C ASP A 115 -22.88 0.61 -15.60
N VAL A 116 -22.81 -0.68 -15.96
CA VAL A 116 -22.44 -1.76 -15.06
C VAL A 116 -21.04 -2.26 -15.40
N ASP A 117 -20.17 -2.33 -14.39
CA ASP A 117 -18.85 -2.94 -14.44
C ASP A 117 -18.77 -4.03 -13.36
N LEU A 118 -18.46 -5.25 -13.78
CA LEU A 118 -18.23 -6.42 -12.94
C LEU A 118 -16.76 -6.80 -13.01
N ARG A 119 -16.13 -7.09 -11.86
CA ARG A 119 -14.77 -7.58 -11.82
C ARG A 119 -14.67 -8.74 -10.81
N ALA A 120 -13.99 -9.82 -11.21
CA ALA A 120 -13.79 -11.00 -10.36
C ALA A 120 -12.36 -11.48 -10.47
N GLY A 121 -11.70 -11.72 -9.35
CA GLY A 121 -10.34 -12.24 -9.27
C GLY A 121 -9.47 -11.48 -8.28
N ARG A 122 -8.14 -11.68 -8.41
CA ARG A 122 -7.13 -11.06 -7.57
C ARG A 122 -6.85 -9.65 -8.05
N GLN A 123 -7.17 -8.65 -7.22
CA GLN A 123 -7.14 -7.23 -7.58
C GLN A 123 -6.81 -6.33 -6.39
N ILE A 124 -6.23 -5.17 -6.65
CA ILE A 124 -6.07 -4.10 -5.67
C ILE A 124 -7.32 -3.24 -5.68
N ILE A 125 -7.89 -2.96 -4.50
CA ILE A 125 -9.07 -2.10 -4.32
C ILE A 125 -8.71 -1.02 -3.32
N ILE A 126 -8.86 0.24 -3.72
CA ILE A 126 -8.49 1.41 -2.93
C ILE A 126 -9.73 2.28 -2.70
N TRP A 127 -9.98 2.63 -1.43
CA TRP A 127 -11.01 3.59 -1.03
C TRP A 127 -10.36 4.78 -0.32
N GLY A 128 -11.06 5.92 -0.29
CA GLY A 128 -10.59 7.14 0.35
C GLY A 128 -9.82 8.08 -0.58
N VAL A 129 -9.49 9.25 -0.06
CA VAL A 129 -8.82 10.36 -0.77
C VAL A 129 -7.49 10.77 -0.12
N ALA A 130 -7.12 10.12 0.99
CA ALA A 130 -5.88 10.38 1.70
C ALA A 130 -4.67 9.89 0.90
N ASP A 131 -3.61 10.70 0.84
CA ASP A 131 -2.34 10.33 0.22
C ASP A 131 -1.42 9.71 1.28
N ALA A 132 -1.04 8.45 1.06
CA ALA A 132 -0.14 7.68 1.93
C ALA A 132 -0.66 7.40 3.37
N LEU A 133 -1.83 7.91 3.77
CA LEU A 133 -2.54 7.58 5.01
C LEU A 133 -3.76 6.72 4.69
N ARG A 134 -4.19 5.88 5.63
CA ARG A 134 -5.26 4.91 5.39
C ARG A 134 -6.31 4.99 6.48
N LEU A 135 -7.39 5.74 6.21
CA LEU A 135 -8.52 5.81 7.12
C LEU A 135 -9.66 4.90 6.63
N THR A 136 -10.18 5.15 5.42
CA THR A 136 -11.22 4.34 4.77
C THR A 136 -10.65 3.29 3.82
N ASP A 137 -9.38 3.40 3.39
CA ASP A 137 -8.68 2.42 2.54
C ASP A 137 -8.26 1.19 3.34
N GLN A 138 -9.21 0.28 3.64
CA GLN A 138 -8.99 -0.90 4.50
C GLN A 138 -9.16 -2.24 3.79
N ILE A 139 -9.41 -2.27 2.48
CA ILE A 139 -9.65 -3.49 1.72
C ILE A 139 -8.35 -4.22 1.43
N SER A 140 -7.46 -3.60 0.66
CA SER A 140 -6.16 -4.19 0.27
C SER A 140 -5.16 -4.05 1.40
N PRO A 141 -4.58 -5.15 1.93
CA PRO A 141 -3.56 -5.09 2.97
C PRO A 141 -2.25 -4.48 2.47
N MET A 142 -1.27 -4.35 3.35
CA MET A 142 0.06 -3.81 3.04
C MET A 142 1.14 -4.87 3.27
N ASP A 143 2.17 -4.84 2.44
CA ASP A 143 3.41 -5.58 2.62
C ASP A 143 4.48 -4.65 3.21
N TYR A 144 4.81 -4.86 4.47
CA TYR A 144 5.85 -4.09 5.17
C TYR A 144 7.21 -4.79 5.19
N THR A 145 7.45 -5.72 4.27
CA THR A 145 8.73 -6.43 4.17
C THR A 145 9.93 -5.49 4.05
N GLU A 146 9.77 -4.37 3.35
CA GLU A 146 10.75 -3.27 3.26
C GLU A 146 10.23 -1.99 3.95
N PHE A 147 9.26 -2.12 4.85
CA PHE A 147 8.56 -1.04 5.56
C PHE A 147 8.12 0.07 4.59
N LEU A 148 8.55 1.32 4.80
CA LEU A 148 8.24 2.46 3.94
C LEU A 148 9.35 2.76 2.91
N ALA A 149 10.39 1.93 2.85
CA ALA A 149 11.56 2.10 1.97
C ALA A 149 11.33 1.57 0.54
N GLN A 150 10.09 1.47 0.10
CA GLN A 150 9.69 1.04 -1.25
C GLN A 150 8.68 2.00 -1.85
N ASP A 151 8.40 1.86 -3.14
CA ASP A 151 7.37 2.66 -3.80
C ASP A 151 6.00 2.38 -3.17
N TYR A 152 5.22 3.42 -2.88
CA TYR A 152 3.96 3.31 -2.15
C TYR A 152 2.94 2.39 -2.84
N ASP A 153 2.89 2.39 -4.18
CA ASP A 153 1.99 1.52 -4.94
C ASP A 153 2.37 0.05 -4.86
N ASP A 154 3.65 -0.25 -4.61
CA ASP A 154 4.13 -1.62 -4.46
C ASP A 154 3.86 -2.20 -3.06
N ILE A 155 3.62 -1.35 -2.05
CA ILE A 155 3.30 -1.78 -0.68
C ILE A 155 1.93 -2.46 -0.62
N ARG A 156 0.95 -2.08 -1.46
CA ARG A 156 -0.39 -2.70 -1.44
C ARG A 156 -0.38 -4.12 -1.98
N THR A 157 -1.01 -5.03 -1.23
CA THR A 157 -1.23 -6.40 -1.67
C THR A 157 -2.65 -6.58 -2.22
N PRO A 158 -2.82 -7.32 -3.32
CA PRO A 158 -4.13 -7.57 -3.89
C PRO A 158 -4.95 -8.55 -3.03
N VAL A 159 -6.27 -8.47 -3.15
CA VAL A 159 -7.25 -9.38 -2.54
C VAL A 159 -8.02 -10.15 -3.61
N ASN A 160 -8.47 -11.36 -3.29
CA ASN A 160 -9.40 -12.10 -4.15
C ASN A 160 -10.82 -11.59 -3.90
N ALA A 161 -11.40 -10.89 -4.86
CA ALA A 161 -12.67 -10.19 -4.68
C ALA A 161 -13.59 -10.28 -5.89
N PHE A 162 -14.89 -10.18 -5.60
CA PHE A 162 -15.91 -9.79 -6.56
C PHE A 162 -16.24 -8.32 -6.32
N ARG A 163 -16.22 -7.53 -7.39
CA ARG A 163 -16.51 -6.09 -7.39
C ARG A 163 -17.60 -5.80 -8.41
N LEU A 164 -18.66 -5.14 -7.99
CA LEU A 164 -19.74 -4.64 -8.86
C LEU A 164 -19.77 -3.12 -8.75
N ARG A 165 -19.71 -2.44 -9.89
CA ARG A 165 -19.90 -0.99 -9.95
C ARG A 165 -21.08 -0.63 -10.83
N LEU A 166 -21.90 0.30 -10.36
CA LEU A 166 -22.87 1.04 -11.15
C LEU A 166 -22.33 2.46 -11.33
N VAL A 167 -21.93 2.80 -12.55
CA VAL A 167 -21.26 4.08 -12.88
C VAL A 167 -22.26 4.99 -13.57
N ARG A 168 -22.58 6.12 -12.97
CA ARG A 168 -23.46 7.17 -13.51
C ARG A 168 -22.72 8.50 -13.50
N GLN A 169 -23.16 9.45 -14.33
CA GLN A 169 -22.53 10.75 -14.43
C GLN A 169 -22.44 11.49 -13.08
N ALA A 170 -23.48 11.43 -12.25
CA ALA A 170 -23.56 12.16 -10.98
C ALA A 170 -23.16 11.30 -9.76
N PHE A 171 -23.14 9.97 -9.88
CA PHE A 171 -22.82 9.10 -8.76
C PHE A 171 -22.33 7.72 -9.22
N ASN A 172 -21.54 7.07 -8.37
CA ASN A 172 -21.09 5.70 -8.54
C ASN A 172 -21.45 4.89 -7.29
N VAL A 173 -21.99 3.70 -7.49
CA VAL A 173 -22.19 2.70 -6.42
C VAL A 173 -21.22 1.57 -6.65
N GLU A 174 -20.44 1.22 -5.64
CA GLU A 174 -19.53 0.06 -5.66
C GLU A 174 -19.91 -0.91 -4.55
N LEU A 175 -19.98 -2.19 -4.88
CA LEU A 175 -20.16 -3.28 -3.93
C LEU A 175 -18.96 -4.24 -4.06
N VAL A 176 -18.43 -4.67 -2.93
CA VAL A 176 -17.31 -5.62 -2.88
C VAL A 176 -17.66 -6.82 -1.98
N CYS A 177 -17.19 -8.00 -2.40
CA CYS A 177 -17.25 -9.23 -1.64
C CYS A 177 -15.90 -9.93 -1.70
N ILE A 178 -15.29 -10.22 -0.53
CA ILE A 178 -13.98 -10.82 -0.40
C ILE A 178 -14.14 -12.17 0.32
N PRO A 179 -14.17 -13.28 -0.43
CA PRO A 179 -14.40 -14.62 0.13
C PRO A 179 -13.28 -15.10 1.06
N VAL A 180 -12.04 -14.69 0.78
CA VAL A 180 -10.84 -15.08 1.53
C VAL A 180 -10.12 -13.82 1.96
N SER A 181 -9.93 -13.66 3.27
CA SER A 181 -9.28 -12.50 3.85
C SER A 181 -7.76 -12.60 3.72
N ASP A 182 -7.13 -11.55 3.21
CA ASP A 182 -5.69 -11.33 3.23
C ASP A 182 -5.33 -10.33 4.35
N PHE A 183 -4.12 -10.45 4.90
CA PHE A 183 -3.65 -9.67 6.04
C PHE A 183 -2.30 -9.02 5.73
N PHE A 184 -1.89 -8.04 6.54
CA PHE A 184 -0.60 -7.38 6.40
C PHE A 184 0.53 -8.40 6.49
N ILE A 185 1.54 -8.21 5.64
CA ILE A 185 2.79 -8.95 5.68
C ILE A 185 3.75 -8.14 6.56
N LEU A 186 4.13 -8.74 7.71
CA LEU A 186 5.09 -8.17 8.63
C LEU A 186 6.39 -8.96 8.56
N PRO A 187 7.55 -8.33 8.36
CA PRO A 187 8.83 -9.00 8.41
C PRO A 187 9.16 -9.37 9.86
N THR A 188 9.28 -10.66 10.13
CA THR A 188 9.64 -11.19 11.46
C THR A 188 11.00 -11.92 11.45
N ASP A 189 11.61 -12.09 10.28
CA ASP A 189 12.94 -12.68 10.14
C ASP A 189 14.02 -11.65 10.49
N GLU A 190 14.82 -11.93 11.51
CA GLU A 190 15.88 -11.02 12.01
C GLU A 190 16.96 -10.69 10.96
N ARG A 191 17.09 -11.50 9.90
CA ARG A 191 17.99 -11.23 8.77
C ARG A 191 17.48 -10.06 7.90
N ASN A 192 16.19 -9.77 7.97
CA ASN A 192 15.62 -8.64 7.27
C ASN A 192 15.97 -7.34 8.03
N PRO A 193 16.65 -6.36 7.41
CA PRO A 193 16.93 -5.07 8.05
C PRO A 193 15.69 -4.32 8.55
N TRP A 194 14.51 -4.62 7.97
CA TRP A 194 13.20 -4.04 8.31
C TRP A 194 12.38 -4.93 9.25
N ALA A 195 12.99 -5.96 9.86
CA ALA A 195 12.28 -6.85 10.77
C ALA A 195 11.60 -6.09 11.89
N ALA A 196 10.34 -6.44 12.16
CA ALA A 196 9.60 -5.94 13.30
C ALA A 196 10.29 -6.39 14.60
N ARG A 197 10.51 -5.43 15.51
CA ARG A 197 11.17 -5.68 16.78
C ARG A 197 10.29 -5.16 17.90
N ILE A 198 10.36 -5.83 19.04
CA ILE A 198 9.74 -5.34 20.28
C ILE A 198 10.84 -5.19 21.35
N ASP A 199 10.68 -4.20 22.22
CA ASP A 199 11.51 -4.08 23.41
C ASP A 199 10.98 -5.07 24.44
N ALA A 200 11.67 -6.20 24.60
CA ALA A 200 11.24 -7.33 25.40
C ALA A 200 12.30 -7.70 26.42
N PRO A 201 11.89 -8.05 27.67
CA PRO A 201 12.83 -8.44 28.73
C PRO A 201 13.43 -9.84 28.54
N MET A 202 12.95 -10.60 27.55
CA MET A 202 13.37 -11.99 27.29
C MET A 202 13.31 -12.30 25.79
N PRO A 203 13.98 -13.38 25.31
CA PRO A 203 13.85 -13.85 23.93
C PRO A 203 12.40 -14.07 23.54
N TYR A 204 12.05 -13.75 22.29
CA TYR A 204 10.69 -13.89 21.79
C TYR A 204 10.63 -14.42 20.35
N THR A 205 9.46 -14.95 20.02
CA THR A 205 9.08 -15.37 18.65
C THR A 205 7.73 -14.78 18.29
N PHE A 206 7.45 -14.62 17.00
CA PHE A 206 6.14 -14.19 16.51
C PHE A 206 5.29 -15.38 16.08
N ASP A 207 4.04 -15.41 16.51
CA ASP A 207 2.98 -16.24 15.98
C ASP A 207 1.92 -15.33 15.34
N LEU A 208 2.01 -15.12 14.04
CA LEU A 208 1.09 -14.28 13.29
C LEU A 208 -0.03 -15.08 12.63
N ASP A 209 0.04 -16.42 12.64
CA ASP A 209 -0.82 -17.27 11.82
C ASP A 209 -1.88 -18.02 12.62
N SER A 210 -1.59 -18.45 13.83
CA SER A 210 -2.47 -19.33 14.62
C SER A 210 -3.88 -18.75 14.89
N ARG A 211 -4.00 -17.42 14.91
CA ARG A 211 -5.24 -16.69 15.18
C ARG A 211 -5.88 -16.06 13.93
N LYS A 212 -5.34 -16.33 12.74
CA LYS A 212 -5.97 -15.87 11.49
C LYS A 212 -7.35 -16.51 11.30
N PRO A 213 -8.34 -15.75 10.82
CA PRO A 213 -9.66 -16.30 10.50
C PRO A 213 -9.56 -17.38 9.43
N GLN A 214 -10.19 -18.52 9.68
CA GLN A 214 -10.27 -19.62 8.70
C GLN A 214 -11.16 -19.21 7.52
N THR A 215 -10.87 -19.76 6.34
CA THR A 215 -11.71 -19.60 5.15
C THR A 215 -13.04 -20.32 5.35
N ARG A 216 -14.09 -19.57 5.70
CA ARG A 216 -15.46 -20.04 5.91
C ARG A 216 -16.43 -18.94 5.47
N LEU A 217 -17.66 -19.30 5.02
CA LEU A 217 -18.68 -18.34 4.59
C LEU A 217 -18.98 -17.25 5.62
N ARG A 218 -18.99 -17.56 6.91
CA ARG A 218 -19.21 -16.58 7.99
C ARG A 218 -18.09 -15.54 8.12
N ASN A 219 -16.92 -15.80 7.53
CA ASN A 219 -15.73 -14.96 7.59
C ASN A 219 -15.54 -14.10 6.33
N VAL A 220 -16.43 -14.23 5.35
CA VAL A 220 -16.47 -13.40 4.14
C VAL A 220 -16.58 -11.93 4.53
N GLU A 221 -15.81 -11.09 3.84
CA GLU A 221 -15.88 -9.64 3.99
C GLU A 221 -16.76 -9.07 2.89
N PHE A 222 -17.48 -8.00 3.19
CA PHE A 222 -18.32 -7.30 2.22
C PHE A 222 -18.44 -5.82 2.57
N GLY A 223 -18.62 -5.03 1.55
CA GLY A 223 -18.78 -3.59 1.72
C GLY A 223 -19.41 -2.93 0.53
N GLY A 224 -19.70 -1.66 0.71
CA GLY A 224 -20.23 -0.80 -0.34
C GLY A 224 -19.75 0.63 -0.18
N ARG A 225 -19.64 1.33 -1.31
CA ARG A 225 -19.30 2.75 -1.42
C ARG A 225 -20.25 3.43 -2.36
N LEU A 226 -20.76 4.58 -1.94
CA LEU A 226 -21.49 5.52 -2.78
C LEU A 226 -20.61 6.75 -2.95
N SER A 227 -20.19 7.04 -4.18
CA SER A 227 -19.47 8.28 -4.53
C SER A 227 -20.39 9.17 -5.32
N VAL A 228 -20.39 10.47 -5.00
CA VAL A 228 -21.20 11.49 -5.66
C VAL A 228 -20.25 12.55 -6.21
N ASN A 229 -20.35 12.77 -7.53
CA ASN A 229 -19.50 13.70 -8.26
C ASN A 229 -20.37 14.88 -8.70
N LEU A 230 -20.17 16.03 -8.07
CA LEU A 230 -20.85 17.27 -8.42
C LEU A 230 -19.85 18.26 -9.03
N SER A 231 -20.38 19.29 -9.70
CA SER A 231 -19.50 20.34 -10.23
C SER A 231 -18.72 21.02 -9.10
N GLY A 232 -17.43 20.73 -8.99
CA GLY A 232 -16.53 21.36 -8.03
C GLY A 232 -16.44 20.70 -6.65
N ILE A 233 -17.10 19.56 -6.42
CA ILE A 233 -16.97 18.80 -5.19
C ILE A 233 -17.28 17.32 -5.42
N ASP A 234 -16.39 16.45 -4.95
CA ASP A 234 -16.59 15.02 -4.91
C ASP A 234 -16.65 14.56 -3.46
N PHE A 235 -17.61 13.70 -3.13
CA PHE A 235 -17.68 13.10 -1.79
C PHE A 235 -18.19 11.67 -1.87
N SER A 236 -17.83 10.89 -0.86
CA SER A 236 -18.30 9.51 -0.78
C SER A 236 -18.66 9.09 0.64
N PHE A 237 -19.49 8.04 0.72
CA PHE A 237 -19.80 7.30 1.93
C PHE A 237 -19.51 5.84 1.70
N CYS A 238 -18.90 5.17 2.68
CA CYS A 238 -18.61 3.74 2.57
C CYS A 238 -18.89 3.00 3.88
N GLY A 239 -19.16 1.72 3.74
CA GLY A 239 -19.28 0.78 4.84
C GLY A 239 -18.62 -0.54 4.49
N LEU A 240 -17.84 -1.10 5.40
CA LEU A 240 -17.09 -2.34 5.19
C LEU A 240 -17.15 -3.20 6.44
N GLN A 241 -17.65 -4.42 6.27
CA GLN A 241 -17.56 -5.48 7.28
C GLN A 241 -16.34 -6.33 6.98
N THR A 242 -15.28 -6.17 7.77
CA THR A 242 -13.96 -6.73 7.50
C THR A 242 -13.31 -7.29 8.76
N TRP A 243 -12.03 -7.59 8.68
CA TRP A 243 -11.14 -7.96 9.77
C TRP A 243 -10.09 -6.89 9.97
N ASN A 244 -9.59 -6.72 11.20
CA ASN A 244 -8.35 -5.99 11.38
C ASN A 244 -7.27 -6.61 10.51
N LYS A 245 -6.84 -5.90 9.45
CA LYS A 245 -5.81 -6.40 8.52
C LYS A 245 -4.43 -6.41 9.17
N MET A 246 -4.12 -5.40 9.99
CA MET A 246 -2.96 -5.35 10.87
C MET A 246 -3.30 -6.08 12.16
N PRO A 247 -2.51 -7.09 12.61
CA PRO A 247 -2.78 -7.79 13.86
C PRO A 247 -2.55 -6.89 15.07
N ALA A 248 -3.37 -7.07 16.11
CA ALA A 248 -3.06 -6.58 17.44
C ALA A 248 -2.34 -7.68 18.24
N PHE A 249 -1.42 -7.31 19.11
CA PHE A 249 -0.55 -8.27 19.79
C PHE A 249 -0.94 -8.50 21.25
N SER A 250 -0.82 -9.76 21.71
CA SER A 250 -0.71 -10.17 23.08
C SER A 250 0.56 -10.98 23.30
N TYR A 251 0.92 -11.24 24.55
CA TYR A 251 2.17 -11.87 24.94
C TYR A 251 1.90 -13.10 25.76
N THR A 252 2.47 -14.25 25.38
CA THR A 252 2.36 -15.52 26.11
C THR A 252 3.76 -15.96 26.51
N VAL A 253 4.02 -16.10 27.82
CA VAL A 253 5.29 -16.63 28.33
C VAL A 253 5.22 -18.15 28.31
N ASP A 254 6.32 -18.79 27.93
CA ASP A 254 6.41 -20.25 27.97
C ASP A 254 6.37 -20.78 29.40
N PRO A 255 6.03 -22.06 29.65
CA PRO A 255 5.97 -22.63 30.99
C PRO A 255 7.29 -22.59 31.76
N SER A 256 8.44 -22.51 31.08
CA SER A 256 9.76 -22.41 31.72
C SER A 256 10.11 -20.99 32.13
N GLY A 257 9.37 -19.97 31.65
CA GLY A 257 9.63 -18.56 31.92
C GLY A 257 10.86 -18.00 31.20
N THR A 258 11.39 -18.69 30.20
CA THR A 258 12.67 -18.34 29.54
C THR A 258 12.47 -17.62 28.20
N SER A 259 11.28 -17.74 27.60
CA SER A 259 10.93 -17.10 26.35
C SER A 259 9.47 -16.70 26.30
N MET A 260 9.11 -15.86 25.32
CA MET A 260 7.72 -15.50 25.08
C MET A 260 7.34 -15.57 23.61
N THR A 261 6.06 -15.74 23.36
CA THR A 261 5.45 -15.66 22.02
C THR A 261 4.61 -14.40 21.91
N VAL A 262 4.87 -13.62 20.88
CA VAL A 262 4.06 -12.46 20.46
C VAL A 262 2.99 -12.97 19.52
N VAL A 263 1.74 -13.02 20.00
CA VAL A 263 0.62 -13.61 19.27
C VAL A 263 -0.17 -12.52 18.59
N GLY A 264 -0.33 -12.64 17.27
CA GLY A 264 -1.14 -11.75 16.45
C GLY A 264 -2.63 -12.10 16.50
N HIS A 265 -3.48 -11.15 16.82
CA HIS A 265 -4.92 -11.31 16.90
C HIS A 265 -5.63 -10.50 15.82
N TYR A 266 -6.61 -11.10 15.18
CA TYR A 266 -7.44 -10.52 14.14
C TYR A 266 -8.90 -10.52 14.58
N ARG A 267 -9.50 -9.35 14.74
CA ARG A 267 -10.90 -9.21 15.15
C ARG A 267 -11.78 -8.77 13.99
N ARG A 268 -13.03 -9.22 14.00
CA ARG A 268 -14.04 -8.70 13.08
C ARG A 268 -14.34 -7.25 13.43
N LEU A 269 -14.30 -6.35 12.46
CA LEU A 269 -14.63 -4.95 12.63
C LEU A 269 -15.62 -4.47 11.56
N THR A 270 -16.38 -3.43 11.89
CA THR A 270 -17.18 -2.68 10.94
C THR A 270 -16.57 -1.30 10.79
N MET A 271 -16.17 -0.94 9.57
CA MET A 271 -15.73 0.41 9.22
C MET A 271 -16.89 1.16 8.56
N LEU A 272 -17.16 2.37 9.02
CA LEU A 272 -18.03 3.35 8.38
C LEU A 272 -17.17 4.56 8.04
N GLY A 273 -17.21 5.01 6.80
CA GLY A 273 -16.35 6.08 6.31
C GLY A 273 -17.05 7.09 5.44
N ALA A 274 -16.48 8.27 5.38
CA ALA A 274 -16.85 9.33 4.45
C ALA A 274 -15.59 10.07 4.01
N ASP A 275 -15.57 10.51 2.77
CA ASP A 275 -14.50 11.34 2.24
C ASP A 275 -15.04 12.47 1.35
N VAL A 276 -14.24 13.53 1.23
CA VAL A 276 -14.56 14.69 0.39
C VAL A 276 -13.29 15.22 -0.26
N SER A 277 -13.40 15.62 -1.52
CA SER A 277 -12.37 16.35 -2.28
C SER A 277 -13.01 17.61 -2.89
N LEU A 278 -12.40 18.76 -2.62
CA LEU A 278 -12.90 20.07 -3.03
C LEU A 278 -11.78 20.86 -3.74
N PRO A 279 -11.72 20.83 -5.08
CA PRO A 279 -10.81 21.68 -5.85
C PRO A 279 -11.30 23.13 -5.88
N VAL A 280 -10.43 24.08 -5.48
CA VAL A 280 -10.71 25.52 -5.51
C VAL A 280 -9.49 26.25 -6.07
N GLY A 281 -9.56 26.63 -7.33
CA GLY A 281 -8.46 27.30 -8.01
C GLY A 281 -7.19 26.42 -8.08
N ARG A 282 -6.12 26.81 -7.37
CA ARG A 282 -4.86 26.06 -7.30
C ARG A 282 -4.77 25.17 -6.07
N PHE A 283 -5.85 25.02 -5.31
CA PHE A 283 -5.90 24.23 -4.09
C PHE A 283 -6.87 23.08 -4.24
N VAL A 284 -6.54 21.93 -3.62
CA VAL A 284 -7.48 20.83 -3.40
C VAL A 284 -7.54 20.55 -1.91
N TYR A 285 -8.70 20.78 -1.33
CA TYR A 285 -8.98 20.44 0.07
C TYR A 285 -9.47 19.01 0.14
N ARG A 286 -8.96 18.24 1.09
CA ARG A 286 -9.36 16.85 1.33
C ARG A 286 -9.79 16.66 2.76
N GLY A 287 -10.84 15.89 2.96
CA GLY A 287 -11.32 15.48 4.27
C GLY A 287 -11.67 13.99 4.26
N GLU A 288 -11.34 13.28 5.32
CA GLU A 288 -11.70 11.87 5.45
C GLU A 288 -12.04 11.56 6.92
N LEU A 289 -13.11 10.80 7.11
CA LEU A 289 -13.57 10.32 8.42
C LEU A 289 -13.77 8.82 8.36
N ALA A 290 -13.34 8.11 9.41
CA ALA A 290 -13.62 6.69 9.56
C ALA A 290 -13.93 6.32 11.02
N ALA A 291 -15.01 5.59 11.23
CA ALA A 291 -15.38 4.96 12.48
C ALA A 291 -15.16 3.44 12.36
N ASN A 292 -14.19 2.90 13.08
CA ASN A 292 -13.89 1.48 13.17
C ASN A 292 -14.52 0.92 14.43
N LEU A 293 -15.62 0.20 14.29
CA LEU A 293 -16.32 -0.42 15.42
C LEU A 293 -15.68 -1.78 15.73
N ASN A 294 -15.26 -1.99 16.97
CA ASN A 294 -14.61 -3.20 17.47
C ASN A 294 -13.19 -3.44 16.90
N GLU A 295 -12.42 -2.38 16.63
CA GLU A 295 -11.02 -2.48 16.21
C GLU A 295 -10.16 -3.12 17.31
N ALA A 296 -9.34 -4.12 16.95
CA ALA A 296 -8.43 -4.80 17.86
C ALA A 296 -7.36 -3.83 18.38
N GLN A 297 -7.13 -3.81 19.69
CA GLN A 297 -6.12 -3.00 20.34
C GLN A 297 -5.06 -3.89 20.98
N HIS A 298 -3.77 -3.48 20.89
CA HIS A 298 -2.65 -4.18 21.51
C HIS A 298 -2.84 -4.33 23.02
N ALA A 299 -2.58 -5.51 23.53
CA ALA A 299 -2.65 -5.79 24.97
C ALA A 299 -1.37 -5.36 25.68
N GLU A 300 -1.49 -4.95 26.95
CA GLU A 300 -0.36 -4.93 27.86
C GLU A 300 0.09 -6.36 28.20
N PHE A 301 1.32 -6.49 28.72
CA PHE A 301 1.83 -7.79 29.14
C PHE A 301 0.92 -8.42 30.22
N GLY A 302 0.55 -9.69 30.04
CA GLY A 302 -0.37 -10.41 30.93
C GLY A 302 -1.86 -10.10 30.69
N HIS A 303 -2.20 -9.32 29.70
CA HIS A 303 -3.58 -9.00 29.32
C HIS A 303 -3.95 -9.55 27.93
N GLU A 304 -5.24 -9.52 27.62
CA GLU A 304 -5.80 -9.99 26.34
C GLU A 304 -6.12 -8.83 25.39
N VAL A 305 -6.02 -9.10 24.08
CA VAL A 305 -6.45 -8.16 23.04
C VAL A 305 -7.95 -7.90 23.15
N GLN A 306 -8.32 -6.62 23.20
CA GLN A 306 -9.71 -6.19 23.28
C GLN A 306 -10.09 -5.32 22.08
N GLY A 307 -11.37 -5.36 21.70
CA GLY A 307 -11.92 -4.46 20.69
C GLY A 307 -12.31 -3.12 21.30
N ARG A 308 -12.08 -2.03 20.55
CA ARG A 308 -12.54 -0.67 20.87
C ARG A 308 -13.12 -0.01 19.65
N ASN A 309 -14.02 0.94 19.88
CA ASN A 309 -14.45 1.81 18.80
C ASN A 309 -13.40 2.90 18.61
N VAL A 310 -12.95 3.06 17.38
CA VAL A 310 -11.89 3.98 17.01
C VAL A 310 -12.41 4.97 15.98
N PHE A 311 -12.14 6.24 16.20
CA PHE A 311 -12.54 7.32 15.31
C PHE A 311 -11.29 7.96 14.71
N ASN A 312 -11.24 8.03 13.39
CA ASN A 312 -10.15 8.64 12.65
C ASN A 312 -10.70 9.81 11.84
N ALA A 313 -9.96 10.91 11.81
CA ALA A 313 -10.28 12.09 11.02
C ALA A 313 -9.01 12.58 10.33
N LEU A 314 -9.12 13.00 9.07
CA LEU A 314 -8.04 13.58 8.28
C LEU A 314 -8.49 14.87 7.61
N LEU A 315 -7.59 15.84 7.61
CA LEU A 315 -7.66 17.04 6.79
C LEU A 315 -6.39 17.13 5.96
N GLY A 316 -6.55 17.48 4.68
CA GLY A 316 -5.46 17.60 3.72
C GLY A 316 -5.62 18.81 2.82
N LEU A 317 -4.51 19.29 2.33
CA LEU A 317 -4.42 20.39 1.38
C LEU A 317 -3.34 20.09 0.35
N ASP A 318 -3.69 20.12 -0.93
CA ASP A 318 -2.74 20.18 -2.03
C ASP A 318 -2.71 21.59 -2.61
N TRP A 319 -1.52 22.09 -2.89
CA TRP A 319 -1.31 23.38 -3.52
C TRP A 319 -0.45 23.23 -4.77
N TYR A 320 -1.04 23.52 -5.92
CA TYR A 320 -0.38 23.63 -7.22
C TYR A 320 0.15 25.05 -7.39
N ALA A 321 1.34 25.31 -6.84
CA ALA A 321 1.87 26.66 -6.71
C ALA A 321 2.26 27.33 -8.05
N GLY A 322 2.26 26.56 -9.14
CA GLY A 322 2.71 26.96 -10.47
C GLY A 322 4.20 26.69 -10.66
N ASN A 323 4.70 26.89 -11.90
CA ASN A 323 6.05 26.51 -12.28
C ASN A 323 6.41 25.10 -11.83
N ASP A 324 5.48 24.15 -12.01
CA ASP A 324 5.64 22.71 -11.73
C ASP A 324 5.98 22.39 -10.26
N TRP A 325 5.61 23.26 -9.32
CA TRP A 325 5.62 22.97 -7.89
C TRP A 325 4.32 22.38 -7.44
N THR A 326 4.39 21.26 -6.71
CA THR A 326 3.27 20.69 -5.97
C THR A 326 3.66 20.54 -4.51
N LEU A 327 2.82 21.07 -3.62
CA LEU A 327 2.95 20.92 -2.17
C LEU A 327 1.69 20.28 -1.62
N SER A 328 1.86 19.24 -0.79
CA SER A 328 0.74 18.58 -0.11
C SER A 328 1.05 18.48 1.37
N ALA A 329 0.05 18.73 2.20
CA ALA A 329 0.13 18.53 3.64
C ALA A 329 -1.16 17.89 4.14
N GLN A 330 -1.04 16.91 5.04
CA GLN A 330 -2.18 16.23 5.64
C GLN A 330 -1.92 16.03 7.13
N TYR A 331 -2.99 16.03 7.92
CA TYR A 331 -2.95 15.64 9.32
C TYR A 331 -4.08 14.66 9.60
N ALA A 332 -3.74 13.50 10.17
CA ALA A 332 -4.69 12.51 10.62
C ALA A 332 -4.65 12.37 12.15
N HIS A 333 -5.83 12.35 12.76
CA HIS A 333 -6.04 12.13 14.19
C HIS A 333 -6.81 10.84 14.41
N LYS A 334 -6.33 10.01 15.35
CA LYS A 334 -6.98 8.79 15.81
C LYS A 334 -7.39 8.93 17.27
N HIS A 335 -8.64 8.60 17.58
CA HIS A 335 -9.19 8.56 18.95
C HIS A 335 -9.69 7.15 19.27
N VAL A 336 -9.20 6.55 20.37
CA VAL A 336 -9.63 5.24 20.87
C VAL A 336 -10.62 5.44 22.00
N GLY A 337 -11.88 5.01 21.80
CA GLY A 337 -12.97 5.11 22.76
C GLY A 337 -12.95 4.04 23.85
N GLY A 338 -13.70 4.25 24.92
CA GLY A 338 -13.87 3.29 26.02
C GLY A 338 -12.71 3.25 27.01
N SER A 339 -12.66 2.20 27.85
CA SER A 339 -11.58 1.98 28.81
C SER A 339 -10.33 1.45 28.11
N LEU A 340 -9.15 1.95 28.48
CA LEU A 340 -7.85 1.48 27.99
C LEU A 340 -7.12 0.57 28.99
N ALA A 341 -7.77 0.17 30.09
CA ALA A 341 -7.15 -0.71 31.07
C ALA A 341 -6.73 -2.04 30.44
N GLY A 342 -5.47 -2.45 30.64
CA GLY A 342 -4.86 -3.65 30.06
C GLY A 342 -4.52 -3.55 28.57
N LEU A 343 -4.51 -2.33 28.00
CA LEU A 343 -4.19 -2.08 26.60
C LEU A 343 -2.96 -1.17 26.46
N SER A 344 -2.03 -1.59 25.63
CA SER A 344 -0.81 -0.83 25.30
C SER A 344 -1.08 0.12 24.12
N VAL A 345 -2.01 1.07 24.31
CA VAL A 345 -2.40 2.04 23.29
C VAL A 345 -2.64 3.41 23.91
N LEU A 346 -2.41 4.46 23.15
CA LEU A 346 -2.77 5.82 23.53
C LEU A 346 -4.20 6.15 23.10
N ARG A 347 -4.89 6.97 23.90
CA ARG A 347 -6.25 7.42 23.59
C ARG A 347 -6.30 8.26 22.32
N ASN A 348 -5.32 9.12 22.13
CA ASN A 348 -5.23 10.01 20.98
C ASN A 348 -3.84 9.89 20.36
N THR A 349 -3.79 9.74 19.05
CA THR A 349 -2.56 9.77 18.27
C THR A 349 -2.74 10.63 17.04
N GLY A 350 -1.67 11.30 16.61
CA GLY A 350 -1.67 12.15 15.44
C GLY A 350 -0.48 11.86 14.54
N VAL A 351 -0.71 11.82 13.24
CA VAL A 351 0.30 11.69 12.20
C VAL A 351 0.07 12.78 11.15
N ALA A 352 1.13 13.44 10.74
CA ALA A 352 1.10 14.35 9.61
C ALA A 352 1.92 13.81 8.44
N THR A 353 1.55 14.18 7.22
CA THR A 353 2.39 13.98 6.02
C THR A 353 2.63 15.30 5.33
N VAL A 354 3.81 15.46 4.77
CA VAL A 354 4.17 16.62 3.95
C VAL A 354 4.88 16.12 2.70
N ARG A 355 4.42 16.57 1.54
CA ARG A 355 5.07 16.30 0.25
C ARG A 355 5.42 17.63 -0.42
N VAL A 356 6.61 17.71 -0.97
CA VAL A 356 7.06 18.79 -1.84
C VAL A 356 7.65 18.17 -3.09
N SER A 357 7.15 18.51 -4.26
CA SER A 357 7.70 18.06 -5.53
C SER A 357 7.90 19.21 -6.51
N LYS A 358 8.91 19.05 -7.37
CA LYS A 358 9.28 19.98 -8.42
C LYS A 358 9.71 19.22 -9.65
N GLU A 359 9.10 19.55 -10.78
CA GLU A 359 9.52 19.08 -12.08
C GLU A 359 10.39 20.13 -12.78
N LEU A 360 11.43 19.67 -13.46
CA LEU A 360 12.45 20.50 -14.11
C LEU A 360 12.74 19.97 -15.52
N PHE A 361 13.25 20.82 -16.39
CA PHE A 361 13.70 20.46 -17.75
C PHE A 361 12.60 19.76 -18.57
N ARG A 362 11.36 20.30 -18.55
CA ARG A 362 10.18 19.71 -19.23
C ARG A 362 9.91 18.29 -18.72
N ASN A 363 9.87 18.12 -17.40
CA ASN A 363 9.58 16.88 -16.67
C ASN A 363 10.66 15.78 -16.81
N THR A 364 11.84 16.10 -17.42
CA THR A 364 12.95 15.14 -17.49
C THR A 364 13.60 14.88 -16.13
N LEU A 365 13.53 15.86 -15.20
CA LEU A 365 14.07 15.73 -13.85
C LEU A 365 12.96 16.04 -12.84
N ALA A 366 12.61 15.06 -12.00
CA ALA A 366 11.67 15.23 -10.90
C ALA A 366 12.38 15.12 -9.55
N LEU A 367 12.19 16.15 -8.72
CA LEU A 367 12.64 16.18 -7.32
C LEU A 367 11.42 16.00 -6.42
N SER A 368 11.50 15.12 -5.44
CA SER A 368 10.42 14.91 -4.48
C SER A 368 10.97 14.69 -3.08
N SER A 369 10.32 15.29 -2.09
CA SER A 369 10.51 14.98 -0.68
C SER A 369 9.15 14.67 -0.06
N PHE A 370 9.06 13.51 0.57
CA PHE A 370 7.86 13.06 1.26
C PHE A 370 8.20 12.70 2.70
N ALA A 371 7.48 13.27 3.67
CA ALA A 371 7.69 13.01 5.07
C ALA A 371 6.43 12.50 5.76
N TYR A 372 6.61 11.49 6.64
CA TYR A 372 5.70 11.19 7.75
C TYR A 372 6.25 11.81 9.03
N VAL A 373 5.39 12.45 9.78
CA VAL A 373 5.70 13.02 11.10
C VAL A 373 4.75 12.40 12.12
N ASP A 374 5.28 11.59 13.03
CA ASP A 374 4.54 11.12 14.20
C ASP A 374 4.45 12.26 15.21
N VAL A 375 3.34 12.99 15.15
CA VAL A 375 3.11 14.17 16.02
C VAL A 375 3.01 13.77 17.49
N THR A 376 2.60 12.52 17.76
CA THR A 376 2.41 12.00 19.12
C THR A 376 3.74 11.70 19.81
N HIS A 377 4.69 11.07 19.12
CA HIS A 377 5.96 10.61 19.70
C HIS A 377 7.17 11.41 19.22
N GLY A 378 6.99 12.36 18.27
CA GLY A 378 8.08 13.18 17.75
C GLY A 378 8.98 12.45 16.75
N GLY A 379 8.48 11.38 16.11
CA GLY A 379 9.22 10.61 15.09
C GLY A 379 9.04 11.19 13.69
N VAL A 380 10.05 11.01 12.84
CA VAL A 380 10.04 11.43 11.43
C VAL A 380 10.61 10.33 10.55
N PHE A 381 9.92 10.05 9.44
CA PHE A 381 10.46 9.41 8.25
C PHE A 381 10.40 10.42 7.10
N ASN A 382 11.50 10.60 6.37
CA ASN A 382 11.52 11.43 5.16
C ASN A 382 12.19 10.65 4.02
N ARG A 383 11.50 10.59 2.88
CA ARG A 383 12.02 10.04 1.64
C ARG A 383 12.27 11.18 0.66
N PHE A 384 13.53 11.46 0.38
CA PHE A 384 13.95 12.34 -0.70
C PHE A 384 14.28 11.52 -1.93
N SER A 385 13.86 11.97 -3.12
CA SER A 385 14.17 11.33 -4.40
C SER A 385 14.45 12.35 -5.49
N CYS A 386 15.35 11.96 -6.39
CA CYS A 386 15.70 12.65 -7.62
C CYS A 386 15.58 11.64 -8.75
N LYS A 387 14.53 11.76 -9.58
CA LYS A 387 14.29 10.91 -10.76
C LYS A 387 14.75 11.66 -11.99
N TYR A 388 15.53 11.01 -12.85
CA TYR A 388 15.95 11.49 -14.14
C TYR A 388 15.54 10.52 -15.23
N ASP A 389 14.71 10.99 -16.18
CA ASP A 389 14.29 10.21 -17.34
C ASP A 389 15.29 10.41 -18.47
N LEU A 390 16.09 9.37 -18.77
CA LEU A 390 17.07 9.40 -19.87
C LEU A 390 16.36 9.42 -21.23
N ASN A 391 15.23 8.71 -21.31
CA ASN A 391 14.27 8.69 -22.40
C ASN A 391 12.96 8.10 -21.90
N ASP A 392 11.95 7.92 -22.76
CA ASP A 392 10.62 7.40 -22.42
C ASP A 392 10.63 5.98 -21.81
N GLN A 393 11.71 5.23 -21.97
CA GLN A 393 11.83 3.85 -21.49
C GLN A 393 12.76 3.70 -20.30
N ILE A 394 13.77 4.55 -20.15
CA ILE A 394 14.81 4.40 -19.14
C ILE A 394 14.78 5.56 -18.15
N SER A 395 14.57 5.24 -16.89
CA SER A 395 14.68 6.20 -15.80
C SER A 395 15.70 5.75 -14.75
N PHE A 396 16.43 6.73 -14.23
CA PHE A 396 17.32 6.57 -13.09
C PHE A 396 16.78 7.39 -11.92
N THR A 397 16.69 6.76 -10.74
CA THR A 397 16.29 7.48 -9.52
C THR A 397 17.33 7.23 -8.45
N ALA A 398 17.71 8.28 -7.74
CA ALA A 398 18.52 8.20 -6.53
C ALA A 398 17.80 8.90 -5.39
N GLY A 399 18.01 8.44 -4.16
CA GLY A 399 17.33 9.02 -3.03
C GLY A 399 18.01 8.76 -1.70
N TYR A 400 17.41 9.35 -0.67
CA TYR A 400 17.80 9.21 0.71
C TYR A 400 16.57 9.06 1.58
N ASP A 401 16.53 7.99 2.37
CA ASP A 401 15.50 7.73 3.38
C ASP A 401 16.07 8.06 4.75
N TYR A 402 15.47 9.01 5.43
CA TYR A 402 15.84 9.46 6.76
C TYR A 402 14.84 8.99 7.80
N PHE A 403 15.30 8.32 8.84
CA PHE A 403 14.53 7.91 10.01
C PHE A 403 15.09 8.54 11.27
N HIS A 404 14.23 9.16 12.07
CA HIS A 404 14.59 9.66 13.38
C HIS A 404 13.40 9.57 14.33
N ALA A 405 13.56 8.87 15.44
CA ALA A 405 12.58 8.84 16.53
C ALA A 405 13.19 8.30 17.81
N ASN A 406 12.66 8.75 18.95
CA ASN A 406 12.98 8.23 20.28
C ASN A 406 11.88 7.28 20.80
N ALA A 407 10.68 7.32 20.23
CA ALA A 407 9.53 6.50 20.61
C ALA A 407 8.62 6.26 19.39
N GLY A 408 7.59 5.41 19.55
CA GLY A 408 6.65 5.08 18.49
C GLY A 408 7.23 4.13 17.44
N VAL A 409 6.50 3.92 16.34
CA VAL A 409 6.87 2.96 15.30
C VAL A 409 8.19 3.31 14.61
N PHE A 410 8.49 4.59 14.43
CA PHE A 410 9.72 5.01 13.78
C PHE A 410 10.97 4.81 14.63
N ALA A 411 10.84 4.68 15.97
CA ALA A 411 11.97 4.36 16.84
C ALA A 411 12.57 2.98 16.52
N MET A 412 11.75 2.02 16.11
CA MET A 412 12.18 0.70 15.66
C MET A 412 13.16 0.77 14.48
N TYR A 413 13.01 1.80 13.63
CA TYR A 413 13.77 2.01 12.41
C TYR A 413 14.69 3.24 12.46
N SER A 414 14.95 3.82 13.64
CA SER A 414 15.73 5.06 13.79
C SER A 414 17.17 4.95 13.28
N ARG A 415 17.70 3.73 13.12
CA ARG A 415 19.03 3.44 12.56
C ARG A 415 19.00 2.93 11.13
N ASN A 416 17.86 3.01 10.46
CA ASN A 416 17.66 2.48 9.12
C ASN A 416 17.70 3.56 8.03
N SER A 417 18.26 4.75 8.34
CA SER A 417 18.49 5.75 7.31
C SER A 417 19.41 5.18 6.22
N GLU A 418 19.02 5.37 4.94
CA GLU A 418 19.69 4.74 3.81
C GLU A 418 19.78 5.66 2.59
N VAL A 419 20.85 5.49 1.81
CA VAL A 419 20.94 5.98 0.43
C VAL A 419 20.52 4.86 -0.50
N TRP A 420 19.80 5.19 -1.56
CA TRP A 420 19.34 4.20 -2.50
C TRP A 420 19.39 4.69 -3.94
N VAL A 421 19.47 3.74 -4.86
CA VAL A 421 19.42 3.96 -6.31
C VAL A 421 18.50 2.95 -6.96
N LYS A 422 17.79 3.39 -8.01
CA LYS A 422 16.92 2.56 -8.84
C LYS A 422 17.16 2.87 -10.31
N LEU A 423 17.35 1.85 -11.12
CA LEU A 423 17.34 1.93 -12.57
C LEU A 423 16.15 1.14 -13.08
N ARG A 424 15.32 1.74 -13.94
CA ARG A 424 14.15 1.09 -14.54
C ARG A 424 14.20 1.21 -16.05
N TYR A 425 13.86 0.12 -16.72
CA TYR A 425 13.56 0.04 -18.15
C TYR A 425 12.12 -0.42 -18.33
N GLY A 426 11.29 0.41 -18.96
CA GLY A 426 9.90 0.11 -19.33
C GLY A 426 9.74 -0.31 -20.78
N PHE A 427 8.75 -1.15 -21.09
CA PHE A 427 8.44 -1.60 -22.47
C PHE A 427 6.94 -1.87 -22.67
#